data_648437e9415da59aaa3844d0f7936eba
#
_entry.id   648437e9415da59aaa3844d0f7936eba
#
_cell.length_a   1.000
_cell.length_b   1.000
_cell.length_c   1.000
_cell.angle_alpha   90.00
_cell.angle_beta   90.00
_cell.angle_gamma   90.00
#
_symmetry.space_group_name_H-M   'P 1'
#
loop_
_entity.id
_entity.type
_entity.pdbx_description
1 polymer ?
#
loop_
_entity_poly.entity_id
_entity_poly.type
_entity_poly.pdbx_seq_one_letter_code
_entity_poly.pdbx_strand_id
1 'polypeptide(L)'
;DAQSLTYPCFCSRKDIQAAASAPHGNTGVYPGTCKSLSASDIIVAARQKSPAIRLRAAAAIQSEVGDFVIVRSDQLFAYQLAVTVDDLDQGVTEVIRGADLVDSTPKQVYLAQLLQPNRRKIDYLHATLMLDDQGQRMSKRDGSVSAIKWRQGGGSAEQLLAHLAFTAGILGVSKPINIVELIEMVDIHLISSKLSSIY
;
A
#
# COMPACT_ATOMS: atom_id res chain seq x y z
N ASP A 1 16.89 16.15 20.85
CA ASP A 1 17.11 14.78 20.69
C ASP A 1 16.10 13.91 21.32
N ALA A 2 15.29 13.96 21.11
CA ALA A 2 14.83 13.08 21.79
C ALA A 2 14.16 11.99 21.18
N GLN A 3 13.59 11.44 21.36
CA GLN A 3 12.84 10.26 20.94
C GLN A 3 13.35 9.74 19.59
N SER A 4 14.32 8.86 19.62
CA SER A 4 14.68 8.12 18.45
C SER A 4 13.41 7.57 17.78
N LEU A 5 12.98 8.23 16.72
CA LEU A 5 11.82 7.81 15.93
C LEU A 5 12.02 6.43 15.30
N THR A 6 13.26 5.94 15.32
CA THR A 6 13.62 4.67 14.68
C THR A 6 14.38 3.76 15.65
N TYR A 7 14.48 2.49 15.30
CA TYR A 7 15.31 1.52 16.03
C TYR A 7 15.67 0.32 15.14
N PRO A 8 16.80 -0.36 15.42
CA PRO A 8 17.22 -1.55 14.71
C PRO A 8 16.33 -2.76 15.05
N CYS A 9 15.99 -3.54 14.03
CA CYS A 9 15.19 -4.76 14.17
C CYS A 9 15.91 -5.95 13.54
N PHE A 10 16.11 -7.00 14.31
CA PHE A 10 16.79 -8.22 13.91
C PHE A 10 15.83 -9.39 13.63
N CYS A 11 14.53 -9.21 13.75
CA CYS A 11 13.54 -10.25 13.50
C CYS A 11 13.52 -10.70 12.05
N SER A 12 13.42 -12.00 11.82
CA SER A 12 13.06 -12.57 10.53
C SER A 12 11.54 -12.52 10.31
N ARG A 13 11.09 -12.80 9.08
CA ARG A 13 9.64 -12.96 8.80
C ARG A 13 9.01 -14.07 9.64
N LYS A 14 9.76 -15.18 9.87
CA LYS A 14 9.29 -16.31 10.70
C LYS A 14 9.09 -15.87 12.15
N ASP A 15 10.02 -15.10 12.71
CA ASP A 15 9.90 -14.60 14.09
C ASP A 15 8.66 -13.72 14.26
N ILE A 16 8.37 -12.86 13.27
CA ILE A 16 7.20 -11.98 13.29
C ILE A 16 5.91 -12.81 13.19
N GLN A 17 5.87 -13.79 12.29
CA GLN A 17 4.71 -14.68 12.14
C GLN A 17 4.47 -15.53 13.40
N ALA A 18 5.52 -16.08 13.98
CA ALA A 18 5.41 -16.85 15.22
C ALA A 18 4.84 -16.01 16.38
N ALA A 19 5.30 -14.77 16.50
CA ALA A 19 4.79 -13.84 17.52
C ALA A 19 3.32 -13.41 17.24
N ALA A 20 2.95 -13.24 15.98
CA ALA A 20 1.58 -12.92 15.58
C ALA A 20 0.60 -14.08 15.79
N SER A 21 1.07 -15.32 15.71
CA SER A 21 0.29 -16.54 15.94
C SER A 21 0.13 -16.92 17.41
N ALA A 22 0.74 -16.18 18.35
CA ALA A 22 0.57 -16.38 19.77
C ALA A 22 -0.88 -16.04 20.22
N PRO A 23 -1.41 -16.63 21.30
CA PRO A 23 -2.82 -16.51 21.72
C PRO A 23 -3.36 -15.08 21.89
N HIS A 24 -2.48 -14.09 21.99
CA HIS A 24 -2.82 -12.65 22.05
C HIS A 24 -2.13 -11.85 20.97
N GLY A 25 -1.60 -12.49 19.92
CA GLY A 25 -0.91 -11.83 18.80
C GLY A 25 -1.90 -11.15 17.86
N ASN A 26 -1.60 -9.92 17.46
CA ASN A 26 -2.35 -9.22 16.44
C ASN A 26 -1.78 -9.59 15.06
N THR A 27 -2.55 -10.29 14.24
CA THR A 27 -2.13 -10.72 12.91
C THR A 27 -1.88 -9.50 12.00
N GLY A 28 -0.64 -9.37 11.53
CA GLY A 28 -0.24 -8.29 10.61
C GLY A 28 0.48 -7.10 11.24
N VAL A 29 0.39 -6.91 12.55
CA VAL A 29 1.08 -5.82 13.26
C VAL A 29 2.37 -6.36 13.90
N TYR A 30 3.47 -5.62 13.77
CA TYR A 30 4.74 -6.01 14.39
C TYR A 30 4.64 -5.93 15.92
N PRO A 31 5.00 -6.99 16.67
CA PRO A 31 4.81 -7.06 18.13
C PRO A 31 5.79 -6.21 18.96
N GLY A 32 6.75 -5.52 18.31
CA GLY A 32 7.69 -4.65 19.01
C GLY A 32 8.89 -5.35 19.65
N THR A 33 9.16 -6.61 19.33
CA THR A 33 10.20 -7.46 19.96
C THR A 33 11.55 -6.76 20.11
N CYS A 34 12.00 -5.99 19.09
CA CYS A 34 13.29 -5.28 19.14
C CYS A 34 13.18 -3.84 19.64
N LYS A 35 11.99 -3.37 20.02
CA LYS A 35 11.73 -1.96 20.37
C LYS A 35 12.44 -1.52 21.65
N SER A 36 12.69 -2.45 22.55
CA SER A 36 13.27 -2.22 23.89
C SER A 36 14.63 -2.89 24.08
N LEU A 37 15.31 -3.29 23.00
CA LEU A 37 16.65 -3.85 23.10
C LEU A 37 17.62 -2.85 23.72
N SER A 38 18.45 -3.31 24.66
CA SER A 38 19.53 -2.50 25.23
C SER A 38 20.64 -2.28 24.20
N ALA A 39 21.48 -1.27 24.43
CA ALA A 39 22.63 -1.00 23.56
C ALA A 39 23.57 -2.22 23.46
N SER A 40 23.75 -2.98 24.55
CA SER A 40 24.53 -4.21 24.57
C SER A 40 23.92 -5.31 23.69
N ASP A 41 22.59 -5.50 23.77
CA ASP A 41 21.90 -6.50 22.96
C ASP A 41 21.96 -6.16 21.46
N ILE A 42 21.83 -4.87 21.13
CA ILE A 42 21.99 -4.38 19.76
C ILE A 42 23.38 -4.70 19.21
N ILE A 43 24.44 -4.44 19.99
CA ILE A 43 25.82 -4.73 19.59
C ILE A 43 26.02 -6.23 19.36
N VAL A 44 25.50 -7.06 20.23
CA VAL A 44 25.61 -8.53 20.11
C VAL A 44 24.84 -9.01 18.87
N ALA A 45 23.60 -8.56 18.67
CA ALA A 45 22.78 -8.97 17.52
C ALA A 45 23.38 -8.47 16.18
N ALA A 46 23.95 -7.27 16.14
CA ALA A 46 24.54 -6.68 14.95
C ALA A 46 25.81 -7.44 14.47
N ARG A 47 26.49 -8.17 15.35
CA ARG A 47 27.60 -9.05 14.97
C ARG A 47 27.14 -10.28 14.16
N GLN A 48 25.88 -10.67 14.33
CA GLN A 48 25.32 -11.87 13.69
C GLN A 48 24.55 -11.54 12.43
N LYS A 49 23.88 -10.37 12.38
CA LYS A 49 22.97 -10.03 11.30
C LYS A 49 22.82 -8.51 11.17
N SER A 50 22.83 -8.00 9.93
CA SER A 50 22.47 -6.61 9.65
C SER A 50 21.01 -6.35 10.02
N PRO A 51 20.72 -5.27 10.77
CA PRO A 51 19.36 -4.94 11.15
C PRO A 51 18.58 -4.31 9.99
N ALA A 52 17.28 -4.50 9.99
CA ALA A 52 16.36 -3.57 9.37
C ALA A 52 16.15 -2.37 10.31
N ILE A 53 15.83 -1.20 9.77
CA ILE A 53 15.44 -0.04 10.59
C ILE A 53 13.92 0.10 10.54
N ARG A 54 13.31 0.13 11.73
CA ARG A 54 11.87 0.40 11.86
C ARG A 54 11.61 1.81 12.33
N LEU A 55 10.54 2.40 11.80
CA LEU A 55 9.94 3.62 12.31
C LEU A 55 8.95 3.26 13.42
N ARG A 56 8.99 4.00 14.52
CA ARG A 56 8.01 3.90 15.60
C ARG A 56 6.70 4.53 15.14
N ALA A 57 5.63 3.77 15.17
CA ALA A 57 4.31 4.29 14.87
C ALA A 57 3.84 5.22 16.01
N ALA A 58 3.16 6.30 15.65
CA ALA A 58 2.50 7.14 16.64
C ALA A 58 1.37 6.38 17.34
N ALA A 59 1.04 6.77 18.56
CA ALA A 59 -0.02 6.11 19.34
C ALA A 59 -1.35 6.01 18.58
N ALA A 60 -1.69 7.02 17.80
CA ALA A 60 -2.93 7.07 17.01
C ALA A 60 -3.04 5.97 15.93
N ILE A 61 -1.91 5.47 15.41
CA ILE A 61 -1.88 4.44 14.35
C ILE A 61 -1.23 3.14 14.83
N GLN A 62 -0.81 3.05 16.09
CA GLN A 62 -0.08 1.91 16.62
C GLN A 62 -0.87 0.60 16.57
N SER A 63 -2.18 0.65 16.82
CA SER A 63 -3.04 -0.53 16.82
C SER A 63 -3.33 -1.07 15.42
N GLU A 64 -3.34 -0.20 14.42
CA GLU A 64 -3.66 -0.53 13.03
C GLU A 64 -2.41 -0.89 12.23
N VAL A 65 -1.37 -0.08 12.37
CA VAL A 65 -0.16 -0.14 11.53
C VAL A 65 1.01 -0.81 12.24
N GLY A 66 1.20 -0.50 13.53
CA GLY A 66 2.39 -0.87 14.29
C GLY A 66 3.67 -0.25 13.73
N ASP A 67 4.78 -0.58 14.37
CA ASP A 67 6.10 -0.12 13.93
C ASP A 67 6.51 -0.84 12.62
N PHE A 68 6.88 -0.11 11.59
CA PHE A 68 7.13 -0.67 10.25
C PHE A 68 8.53 -0.36 9.72
N VAL A 69 9.01 -1.20 8.80
CA VAL A 69 10.36 -1.11 8.24
C VAL A 69 10.43 0.06 7.24
N ILE A 70 11.45 0.91 7.42
CA ILE A 70 11.79 2.00 6.49
C ILE A 70 13.13 1.77 5.78
N VAL A 71 14.06 1.00 6.40
CA VAL A 71 15.28 0.48 5.74
C VAL A 71 15.34 -1.02 5.96
N ARG A 72 15.56 -1.77 4.92
CA ARG A 72 15.66 -3.23 4.93
C ARG A 72 17.02 -3.68 5.47
N SER A 73 17.12 -4.95 5.87
CA SER A 73 18.38 -5.51 6.34
C SER A 73 19.49 -5.60 5.27
N ASP A 74 19.13 -5.52 4.00
CA ASP A 74 20.04 -5.38 2.85
C ASP A 74 20.44 -3.92 2.57
N GLN A 75 20.10 -3.00 3.46
CA GLN A 75 20.36 -1.56 3.42
C GLN A 75 19.62 -0.81 2.30
N LEU A 76 18.68 -1.43 1.61
CA LEU A 76 17.81 -0.75 0.67
C LEU A 76 16.64 -0.05 1.40
N PHE A 77 16.21 1.07 0.91
CA PHE A 77 15.00 1.73 1.42
C PHE A 77 13.77 0.87 1.17
N ALA A 78 12.90 0.78 2.16
CA ALA A 78 11.65 0.08 2.02
C ALA A 78 10.68 0.87 1.16
N TYR A 79 9.79 0.16 0.46
CA TYR A 79 8.80 0.74 -0.45
C TYR A 79 8.04 1.94 0.16
N GLN A 80 7.60 1.80 1.41
CA GLN A 80 6.83 2.86 2.07
C GLN A 80 7.59 4.18 2.17
N LEU A 81 8.88 4.14 2.50
CA LEU A 81 9.71 5.34 2.57
C LEU A 81 10.00 5.89 1.17
N ALA A 82 10.44 5.02 0.24
CA ALA A 82 10.83 5.45 -1.10
C ALA A 82 9.66 6.14 -1.83
N VAL A 83 8.50 5.49 -1.91
CA VAL A 83 7.34 6.06 -2.60
C VAL A 83 6.85 7.35 -1.95
N THR A 84 6.87 7.45 -0.61
CA THR A 84 6.45 8.69 0.05
C THR A 84 7.39 9.85 -0.24
N VAL A 85 8.70 9.62 -0.25
CA VAL A 85 9.69 10.65 -0.62
C VAL A 85 9.48 11.09 -2.06
N ASP A 86 9.35 10.14 -2.99
CA ASP A 86 9.14 10.42 -4.41
C ASP A 86 7.85 11.23 -4.64
N ASP A 87 6.73 10.84 -4.01
CA ASP A 87 5.45 11.55 -4.10
C ASP A 87 5.57 13.00 -3.56
N LEU A 88 6.28 13.17 -2.45
CA LEU A 88 6.52 14.48 -1.87
C LEU A 88 7.39 15.37 -2.76
N ASP A 89 8.48 14.84 -3.31
CA ASP A 89 9.41 15.57 -4.14
C ASP A 89 8.79 15.96 -5.50
N GLN A 90 7.96 15.08 -6.05
CA GLN A 90 7.25 15.33 -7.31
C GLN A 90 6.02 16.23 -7.15
N GLY A 91 5.65 16.57 -5.95
CA GLY A 91 4.49 17.44 -5.71
C GLY A 91 3.13 16.74 -5.86
N VAL A 92 3.08 15.42 -5.76
CA VAL A 92 1.84 14.62 -5.87
C VAL A 92 0.83 15.06 -4.84
N THR A 93 -0.38 15.37 -5.27
CA THR A 93 -1.51 15.78 -4.41
C THR A 93 -2.58 14.72 -4.29
N GLU A 94 -2.68 13.82 -5.25
CA GLU A 94 -3.70 12.78 -5.33
C GLU A 94 -3.08 11.47 -5.81
N VAL A 95 -3.42 10.35 -5.17
CA VAL A 95 -2.97 9.01 -5.52
C VAL A 95 -4.18 8.12 -5.79
N ILE A 96 -4.31 7.62 -7.02
CA ILE A 96 -5.31 6.63 -7.38
C ILE A 96 -4.59 5.31 -7.65
N ARG A 97 -4.97 4.25 -6.91
CA ARG A 97 -4.31 2.95 -6.99
C ARG A 97 -5.23 1.79 -6.63
N GLY A 98 -4.77 0.56 -6.78
CA GLY A 98 -5.55 -0.63 -6.40
C GLY A 98 -5.74 -0.76 -4.89
N ALA A 99 -6.86 -1.34 -4.48
CA ALA A 99 -7.22 -1.57 -3.08
C ALA A 99 -6.27 -2.55 -2.35
N ASP A 100 -5.39 -3.25 -3.06
CA ASP A 100 -4.32 -4.06 -2.47
C ASP A 100 -3.24 -3.24 -1.75
N LEU A 101 -3.25 -1.92 -1.91
CA LEU A 101 -2.34 -0.99 -1.23
C LEU A 101 -3.03 -0.15 -0.14
N VAL A 102 -4.28 -0.45 0.20
CA VAL A 102 -5.02 0.24 1.28
C VAL A 102 -4.21 0.23 2.58
N ASP A 103 -3.69 -0.91 3.01
CA ASP A 103 -2.90 -1.07 4.23
C ASP A 103 -1.57 -0.29 4.22
N SER A 104 -1.16 0.23 3.06
CA SER A 104 0.02 1.08 2.92
C SER A 104 -0.27 2.54 3.20
N THR A 105 -1.50 2.98 3.01
CA THR A 105 -1.91 4.39 3.10
C THR A 105 -1.61 5.01 4.47
N PRO A 106 -1.98 4.43 5.61
CA PRO A 106 -1.69 5.03 6.91
C PRO A 106 -0.20 5.19 7.17
N LYS A 107 0.63 4.28 6.65
CA LYS A 107 2.10 4.36 6.76
C LYS A 107 2.66 5.53 5.96
N GLN A 108 2.17 5.71 4.73
CA GLN A 108 2.60 6.78 3.83
C GLN A 108 2.12 8.14 4.31
N VAL A 109 0.87 8.25 4.77
CA VAL A 109 0.35 9.47 5.39
C VAL A 109 1.17 9.87 6.61
N TYR A 110 1.50 8.91 7.48
CA TYR A 110 2.32 9.17 8.67
C TYR A 110 3.75 9.60 8.29
N LEU A 111 4.38 8.94 7.33
CA LEU A 111 5.70 9.33 6.81
C LEU A 111 5.67 10.73 6.20
N ALA A 112 4.67 11.05 5.39
CA ALA A 112 4.54 12.37 4.79
C ALA A 112 4.41 13.48 5.84
N GLN A 113 3.63 13.24 6.90
CA GLN A 113 3.50 14.17 8.02
C GLN A 113 4.80 14.38 8.80
N LEU A 114 5.62 13.32 8.96
CA LEU A 114 6.92 13.44 9.61
C LEU A 114 7.95 14.17 8.75
N LEU A 115 7.94 13.93 7.44
CA LEU A 115 8.90 14.51 6.50
C LEU A 115 8.57 15.96 6.14
N GLN A 116 7.30 16.27 5.93
CA GLN A 116 6.80 17.59 5.56
C GLN A 116 5.51 17.96 6.32
N PRO A 117 5.60 18.31 7.61
CA PRO A 117 4.43 18.50 8.49
C PRO A 117 3.50 19.64 8.07
N ASN A 118 4.02 20.61 7.34
CA ASN A 118 3.25 21.79 6.91
C ASN A 118 2.68 21.66 5.50
N ARG A 119 2.88 20.52 4.83
CA ARG A 119 2.34 20.29 3.50
C ARG A 119 0.87 19.88 3.56
N ARG A 120 0.10 20.25 2.53
CA ARG A 120 -1.24 19.70 2.29
C ARG A 120 -1.15 18.16 2.23
N LYS A 121 -2.10 17.48 2.85
CA LYS A 121 -2.20 16.02 2.78
C LYS A 121 -2.38 15.56 1.34
N ILE A 122 -1.82 14.39 1.06
CA ILE A 122 -2.08 13.68 -0.19
C ILE A 122 -3.41 12.94 -0.03
N ASP A 123 -4.29 13.10 -1.01
CA ASP A 123 -5.57 12.40 -1.05
C ASP A 123 -5.40 11.03 -1.70
N TYR A 124 -5.94 9.97 -1.09
CA TYR A 124 -5.82 8.59 -1.60
C TYR A 124 -7.18 8.02 -1.99
N LEU A 125 -7.26 7.51 -3.21
CA LEU A 125 -8.41 6.80 -3.74
C LEU A 125 -8.01 5.37 -4.13
N HIS A 126 -8.83 4.39 -3.74
CA HIS A 126 -8.54 2.98 -3.98
C HIS A 126 -9.59 2.35 -4.89
N ALA A 127 -9.16 1.96 -6.09
CA ALA A 127 -10.00 1.23 -7.02
C ALA A 127 -10.14 -0.23 -6.57
N THR A 128 -11.33 -0.79 -6.77
CA THR A 128 -11.59 -2.21 -6.53
C THR A 128 -10.65 -3.10 -7.34
N LEU A 129 -10.27 -4.24 -6.79
CA LEU A 129 -9.45 -5.22 -7.50
C LEU A 129 -10.30 -5.98 -8.51
N MET A 130 -9.72 -6.27 -9.66
CA MET A 130 -10.32 -7.24 -10.59
C MET A 130 -10.15 -8.65 -10.02
N LEU A 131 -11.28 -9.35 -9.93
CA LEU A 131 -11.34 -10.71 -9.44
C LEU A 131 -11.58 -11.68 -10.63
N ASP A 132 -11.09 -12.89 -10.50
CA ASP A 132 -11.42 -13.99 -11.40
C ASP A 132 -12.80 -14.59 -11.06
N ASP A 133 -13.23 -15.59 -11.82
CA ASP A 133 -14.51 -16.28 -11.65
C ASP A 133 -14.62 -17.01 -10.28
N GLN A 134 -13.51 -17.19 -9.59
CA GLN A 134 -13.45 -17.78 -8.23
C GLN A 134 -13.39 -16.71 -7.13
N GLY A 135 -13.49 -15.43 -7.50
CA GLY A 135 -13.41 -14.32 -6.56
C GLY A 135 -11.99 -14.03 -6.06
N GLN A 136 -10.95 -14.59 -6.71
CA GLN A 136 -9.57 -14.34 -6.35
C GLN A 136 -8.99 -13.19 -7.17
N ARG A 137 -8.04 -12.45 -6.57
CA ARG A 137 -7.37 -11.35 -7.26
C ARG A 137 -6.67 -11.85 -8.52
N MET A 138 -7.02 -11.28 -9.65
CA MET A 138 -6.33 -11.54 -10.91
C MET A 138 -4.85 -11.13 -10.79
N SER A 139 -3.94 -12.06 -11.02
CA SER A 139 -2.51 -11.79 -11.02
C SER A 139 -1.86 -12.18 -12.36
N LYS A 140 -0.70 -11.57 -12.64
CA LYS A 140 0.07 -11.89 -13.87
C LYS A 140 0.48 -13.37 -13.93
N ARG A 141 0.57 -14.05 -12.77
CA ARG A 141 0.96 -15.47 -12.67
C ARG A 141 -0.16 -16.42 -13.06
N ASP A 142 -1.41 -15.99 -12.88
CA ASP A 142 -2.59 -16.81 -13.09
C ASP A 142 -3.19 -16.66 -14.49
N GLY A 143 -2.39 -16.13 -15.45
CA GLY A 143 -2.82 -16.01 -16.85
C GLY A 143 -3.80 -14.88 -17.10
N SER A 144 -3.94 -13.93 -16.20
CA SER A 144 -4.82 -12.77 -16.36
C SER A 144 -4.63 -12.10 -17.72
N VAL A 145 -5.73 -11.73 -18.36
CA VAL A 145 -5.70 -11.08 -19.67
C VAL A 145 -5.16 -9.66 -19.52
N SER A 146 -3.93 -9.42 -19.98
CA SER A 146 -3.41 -8.07 -20.11
C SER A 146 -4.07 -7.33 -21.26
N ALA A 147 -4.03 -5.98 -21.23
CA ALA A 147 -4.50 -5.16 -22.35
C ALA A 147 -3.85 -5.54 -23.70
N ILE A 148 -2.59 -6.01 -23.67
CA ILE A 148 -1.90 -6.53 -24.86
C ILE A 148 -2.56 -7.80 -25.37
N LYS A 149 -2.84 -8.77 -24.51
CA LYS A 149 -3.51 -10.01 -24.87
C LYS A 149 -4.93 -9.76 -25.37
N TRP A 150 -5.66 -8.83 -24.72
CA TRP A 150 -6.97 -8.39 -25.17
C TRP A 150 -6.95 -7.92 -26.62
N ARG A 151 -6.02 -7.01 -26.93
CA ARG A 151 -5.82 -6.48 -28.28
C ARG A 151 -5.41 -7.57 -29.28
N GLN A 152 -4.51 -8.47 -28.90
CA GLN A 152 -4.08 -9.60 -29.73
C GLN A 152 -5.22 -10.58 -30.02
N GLY A 153 -6.19 -10.71 -29.11
CA GLY A 153 -7.42 -11.47 -29.27
C GLY A 153 -8.50 -10.78 -30.13
N GLY A 154 -8.19 -9.59 -30.68
CA GLY A 154 -9.14 -8.83 -31.50
C GLY A 154 -10.07 -7.91 -30.73
N GLY A 155 -9.87 -7.75 -29.43
CA GLY A 155 -10.63 -6.82 -28.60
C GLY A 155 -10.26 -5.36 -28.86
N SER A 156 -11.27 -4.46 -28.94
CA SER A 156 -11.05 -3.02 -29.11
C SER A 156 -10.78 -2.32 -27.77
N ALA A 157 -10.27 -1.09 -27.84
CA ALA A 157 -10.06 -0.23 -26.67
C ALA A 157 -11.41 0.13 -26.00
N GLU A 158 -12.43 0.40 -26.80
CA GLU A 158 -13.77 0.75 -26.33
C GLU A 158 -14.45 -0.42 -25.60
N GLN A 159 -14.22 -1.65 -26.07
CA GLN A 159 -14.71 -2.85 -25.39
C GLN A 159 -13.99 -3.06 -24.05
N LEU A 160 -12.67 -2.87 -24.01
CA LEU A 160 -11.91 -2.99 -22.77
C LEU A 160 -12.34 -1.90 -21.76
N LEU A 161 -12.49 -0.66 -22.23
CA LEU A 161 -12.91 0.46 -21.39
C LEU A 161 -14.30 0.19 -20.79
N ALA A 162 -15.24 -0.25 -21.60
CA ALA A 162 -16.59 -0.63 -21.15
C ALA A 162 -16.55 -1.75 -20.10
N HIS A 163 -15.74 -2.79 -20.34
CA HIS A 163 -15.57 -3.89 -19.39
C HIS A 163 -15.01 -3.42 -18.07
N LEU A 164 -13.96 -2.60 -18.07
CA LEU A 164 -13.36 -2.04 -16.85
C LEU A 164 -14.35 -1.15 -16.09
N ALA A 165 -15.04 -0.26 -16.77
CA ALA A 165 -16.03 0.65 -16.19
C ALA A 165 -17.23 -0.10 -15.61
N PHE A 166 -17.69 -1.17 -16.27
CA PHE A 166 -18.74 -2.05 -15.77
C PHE A 166 -18.28 -2.81 -14.51
N THR A 167 -17.08 -3.40 -14.55
CA THR A 167 -16.52 -4.15 -13.40
C THR A 167 -16.29 -3.24 -12.19
N ALA A 168 -15.92 -1.98 -12.42
CA ALA A 168 -15.81 -0.98 -11.37
C ALA A 168 -17.17 -0.47 -10.86
N GLY A 169 -18.28 -0.90 -11.43
CA GLY A 169 -19.63 -0.46 -11.08
C GLY A 169 -19.93 0.99 -11.51
N ILE A 170 -19.14 1.52 -12.43
CA ILE A 170 -19.34 2.86 -13.00
C ILE A 170 -20.44 2.83 -14.06
N LEU A 171 -20.45 1.80 -14.92
CA LEU A 171 -21.47 1.56 -15.91
C LEU A 171 -22.42 0.43 -15.49
N GLY A 172 -23.70 0.56 -15.78
CA GLY A 172 -24.70 -0.49 -15.55
C GLY A 172 -24.66 -1.62 -16.56
N VAL A 173 -24.04 -1.40 -17.73
CA VAL A 173 -23.91 -2.36 -18.83
C VAL A 173 -22.54 -2.24 -19.50
N SER A 174 -22.01 -3.37 -19.97
CA SER A 174 -20.72 -3.41 -20.68
C SER A 174 -20.94 -3.28 -22.20
N LYS A 175 -21.30 -2.10 -22.67
CA LYS A 175 -21.36 -1.78 -24.11
C LYS A 175 -20.13 -0.97 -24.49
N PRO A 176 -19.50 -1.24 -25.67
CA PRO A 176 -18.35 -0.49 -26.14
C PRO A 176 -18.60 1.03 -26.02
N ILE A 177 -17.67 1.74 -25.44
CA ILE A 177 -17.77 3.18 -25.18
C ILE A 177 -16.38 3.81 -25.37
N ASN A 178 -16.30 4.96 -26.01
CA ASN A 178 -15.05 5.69 -26.07
C ASN A 178 -14.81 6.53 -24.81
N ILE A 179 -13.57 6.97 -24.62
CA ILE A 179 -13.17 7.68 -23.40
C ILE A 179 -13.89 9.03 -23.24
N VAL A 180 -14.19 9.73 -24.32
CA VAL A 180 -14.89 11.03 -24.28
C VAL A 180 -16.31 10.84 -23.80
N GLU A 181 -17.04 9.90 -24.41
CA GLU A 181 -18.41 9.54 -23.99
C GLU A 181 -18.44 9.09 -22.53
N LEU A 182 -17.46 8.27 -22.10
CA LEU A 182 -17.39 7.83 -20.71
C LEU A 182 -17.20 9.00 -19.76
N ILE A 183 -16.30 9.93 -20.06
CA ILE A 183 -16.06 11.11 -19.23
C ILE A 183 -17.29 12.01 -19.16
N GLU A 184 -18.03 12.19 -20.25
CA GLU A 184 -19.26 12.98 -20.28
C GLU A 184 -20.42 12.35 -19.51
N MET A 185 -20.47 11.01 -19.46
CA MET A 185 -21.50 10.27 -18.74
C MET A 185 -21.25 10.15 -17.24
N VAL A 186 -20.01 10.27 -16.81
CA VAL A 186 -19.60 9.93 -15.43
C VAL A 186 -19.39 11.20 -14.62
N ASP A 187 -20.23 11.38 -13.60
CA ASP A 187 -20.02 12.40 -12.58
C ASP A 187 -18.83 12.02 -11.70
N ILE A 188 -17.93 12.98 -11.42
CA ILE A 188 -16.81 12.83 -10.51
C ILE A 188 -17.24 12.32 -9.12
N HIS A 189 -18.43 12.72 -8.65
CA HIS A 189 -19.00 12.22 -7.39
C HIS A 189 -19.36 10.74 -7.45
N LEU A 190 -19.79 10.24 -8.61
CA LEU A 190 -20.03 8.80 -8.80
C LEU A 190 -18.71 8.04 -8.72
N ILE A 191 -17.65 8.51 -9.37
CA ILE A 191 -16.31 7.89 -9.28
C ILE A 191 -15.84 7.86 -7.83
N SER A 192 -15.90 9.00 -7.14
CA SER A 192 -15.48 9.11 -5.73
C SER A 192 -16.28 8.19 -4.81
N SER A 193 -17.57 7.96 -5.08
CA SER A 193 -18.39 7.03 -4.28
C SER A 193 -18.07 5.55 -4.53
N LYS A 194 -17.53 5.22 -5.70
CA LYS A 194 -17.13 3.84 -6.08
C LYS A 194 -15.68 3.52 -5.73
N LEU A 195 -14.85 4.55 -5.61
CA LEU A 195 -13.50 4.43 -5.07
C LEU A 195 -13.58 4.64 -3.56
N SER A 196 -13.06 3.71 -2.77
CA SER A 196 -12.99 3.92 -1.32
C SER A 196 -12.02 5.06 -1.03
N SER A 197 -12.54 6.18 -0.53
CA SER A 197 -11.73 7.22 0.10
C SER A 197 -11.38 6.74 1.50
N ILE A 198 -10.09 6.52 1.74
CA ILE A 198 -9.56 6.16 3.04
C ILE A 198 -8.53 7.24 3.39
N TYR A 199 -8.85 8.10 4.34
CA TYR A 199 -8.10 9.27 4.84
C TYR A 199 -8.38 10.59 4.13
#